data_54160b2e6b16b7d14e25bf17916716ba
#
_entry.id   54160b2e6b16b7d14e25bf17916716ba
#
_cell.length_a   1.000
_cell.length_b   1.000
_cell.length_c   1.000
_cell.angle_alpha   90.00
_cell.angle_beta   90.00
_cell.angle_gamma   90.00
#
_symmetry.space_group_name_H-M   'P 1'
#
loop_
_entity.id
_entity.type
_entity.pdbx_description
1 polymer ?
#
loop_
_entity_poly.entity_id
_entity_poly.type
_entity_poly.pdbx_seq_one_letter_code
_entity_poly.pdbx_strand_id
1 'polypeptide(L)'
;MENYDAIVIGAGHAGCEAALALARTGNKTLLLTISLDAVSFLACNPSIGGTAKGQLVSEIDALGGEMGIIADKTALQIRILNRGKGPAVQSLRAQADKNAYHTEMKKVLENEKKLFLRQGEVIGIELENDKKIVTTSVGLKYSAKALVLATGVYLESEIIIGKTREKTGPNGFKNSHGLSESLKKLGIELVRFKTGTPVRLHSRSVDYSKMEIQKGDDDISTFSYMTEKPIENKAVCYLTYTTPKTHEIIRNNLDKAPAISGEIVGIGPRYCPSIETKIVRFADKERHQLFLEPESASTEELYLQGFSTSMPAEIQKDMVKSVIGLENAEIMRDAYAIEYDCIVPTQLNPTLELKTIKGMFFAGQINGTSGYEEAGAQGIIAGINANLYLKGQEQLVLKRSDAYIGVLIDDIVTKGTNEPYRMMTSRAEYRLSLIHI
;
A
#
# COMPACT_ATOMS: atom_id res chain seq x y z
N MET A 1 -32.81 4.36 -5.38
CA MET A 1 -31.40 4.17 -5.81
C MET A 1 -30.83 5.53 -6.14
N GLU A 2 -29.69 5.89 -5.53
CA GLU A 2 -29.01 7.17 -5.80
C GLU A 2 -28.09 7.04 -7.02
N ASN A 3 -28.02 8.10 -7.85
CA ASN A 3 -27.22 8.12 -9.06
C ASN A 3 -26.02 9.06 -8.91
N TYR A 4 -24.86 8.58 -9.36
CA TYR A 4 -23.59 9.30 -9.45
C TYR A 4 -23.04 9.19 -10.88
N ASP A 5 -22.07 10.03 -11.23
CA ASP A 5 -21.35 9.89 -12.50
C ASP A 5 -20.35 8.74 -12.38
N ALA A 6 -19.64 8.70 -11.22
CA ALA A 6 -18.69 7.66 -10.89
C ALA A 6 -18.85 7.16 -9.46
N ILE A 7 -18.51 5.89 -9.24
CA ILE A 7 -18.37 5.27 -7.90
C ILE A 7 -16.94 4.73 -7.77
N VAL A 8 -16.32 4.97 -6.61
CA VAL A 8 -15.02 4.39 -6.25
C VAL A 8 -15.22 3.51 -5.02
N ILE A 9 -14.75 2.27 -5.06
CA ILE A 9 -14.86 1.29 -3.97
C ILE A 9 -13.51 1.10 -3.32
N GLY A 10 -13.39 1.52 -2.05
CA GLY A 10 -12.17 1.50 -1.25
C GLY A 10 -11.47 2.86 -1.19
N ALA A 11 -11.25 3.37 0.03
CA ALA A 11 -10.58 4.64 0.29
C ALA A 11 -9.11 4.45 0.76
N GLY A 12 -8.41 3.45 0.20
CA GLY A 12 -6.95 3.36 0.28
C GLY A 12 -6.29 4.38 -0.66
N HIS A 13 -4.95 4.35 -0.78
CA HIS A 13 -4.22 5.32 -1.61
C HIS A 13 -4.74 5.38 -3.06
N ALA A 14 -5.01 4.23 -3.68
CA ALA A 14 -5.57 4.21 -5.03
C ALA A 14 -6.96 4.83 -5.13
N GLY A 15 -7.84 4.50 -4.18
CA GLY A 15 -9.20 5.02 -4.20
C GLY A 15 -9.27 6.52 -3.91
N CYS A 16 -8.42 7.03 -3.02
CA CYS A 16 -8.34 8.47 -2.74
C CYS A 16 -7.90 9.25 -3.98
N GLU A 17 -6.82 8.84 -4.64
CA GLU A 17 -6.33 9.49 -5.86
C GLU A 17 -7.35 9.41 -7.01
N ALA A 18 -7.99 8.24 -7.20
CA ALA A 18 -9.03 8.07 -8.24
C ALA A 18 -10.26 8.96 -7.97
N ALA A 19 -10.72 9.01 -6.73
CA ALA A 19 -11.90 9.79 -6.36
C ALA A 19 -11.66 11.30 -6.46
N LEU A 20 -10.46 11.77 -6.04
CA LEU A 20 -10.05 13.16 -6.19
C LEU A 20 -9.92 13.56 -7.67
N ALA A 21 -9.28 12.72 -8.50
CA ALA A 21 -9.17 12.97 -9.93
C ALA A 21 -10.54 13.11 -10.61
N LEU A 22 -11.50 12.23 -10.27
CA LEU A 22 -12.87 12.28 -10.77
C LEU A 22 -13.62 13.54 -10.28
N ALA A 23 -13.56 13.84 -8.99
CA ALA A 23 -14.30 14.97 -8.41
C ALA A 23 -13.76 16.32 -8.90
N ARG A 24 -12.43 16.50 -8.93
CA ARG A 24 -11.75 17.71 -9.38
C ARG A 24 -11.98 17.99 -10.88
N THR A 25 -12.24 16.96 -11.67
CA THR A 25 -12.62 17.10 -13.09
C THR A 25 -14.12 17.30 -13.31
N GLY A 26 -14.89 17.48 -12.22
CA GLY A 26 -16.29 17.92 -12.23
C GLY A 26 -17.34 16.84 -12.09
N ASN A 27 -16.95 15.56 -11.97
CA ASN A 27 -17.89 14.45 -11.86
C ASN A 27 -18.45 14.32 -10.44
N LYS A 28 -19.75 14.06 -10.31
CA LYS A 28 -20.38 13.70 -9.05
C LYS A 28 -19.93 12.28 -8.65
N THR A 29 -19.01 12.19 -7.70
CA THR A 29 -18.30 10.97 -7.35
C THR A 29 -18.67 10.47 -5.96
N LEU A 30 -19.08 9.20 -5.85
CA LEU A 30 -19.26 8.52 -4.56
C LEU A 30 -18.02 7.68 -4.24
N LEU A 31 -17.40 7.91 -3.09
CA LEU A 31 -16.33 7.08 -2.54
C LEU A 31 -16.87 6.25 -1.38
N LEU A 32 -16.95 4.93 -1.58
CA LEU A 32 -17.36 3.97 -0.57
C LEU A 32 -16.16 3.32 0.10
N THR A 33 -16.16 3.26 1.43
CA THR A 33 -15.11 2.59 2.21
C THR A 33 -15.73 1.76 3.35
N ILE A 34 -15.08 0.66 3.71
CA ILE A 34 -15.52 -0.19 4.83
C ILE A 34 -15.44 0.57 6.17
N SER A 35 -14.42 1.43 6.34
CA SER A 35 -14.26 2.26 7.52
C SER A 35 -13.72 3.64 7.14
N LEU A 36 -14.32 4.68 7.69
CA LEU A 36 -13.83 6.05 7.58
C LEU A 36 -12.52 6.27 8.36
N ASP A 37 -12.20 5.38 9.31
CA ASP A 37 -10.98 5.41 10.10
C ASP A 37 -9.81 4.68 9.41
N ALA A 38 -10.06 4.10 8.22
CA ALA A 38 -9.06 3.42 7.40
C ALA A 38 -8.72 4.17 6.09
N VAL A 39 -9.14 5.42 5.94
CA VAL A 39 -8.83 6.25 4.76
C VAL A 39 -7.32 6.42 4.64
N SER A 40 -6.73 6.04 3.50
CA SER A 40 -5.28 6.07 3.22
C SER A 40 -4.42 5.58 4.39
N PHE A 41 -4.91 4.56 5.09
CA PHE A 41 -4.26 4.02 6.26
C PHE A 41 -2.95 3.33 5.91
N LEU A 42 -1.86 3.75 6.57
CA LEU A 42 -0.53 3.16 6.39
C LEU A 42 -0.45 1.86 7.23
N ALA A 43 -1.11 0.80 6.78
CA ALA A 43 -1.30 -0.44 7.52
C ALA A 43 0.01 -1.21 7.81
N CYS A 44 1.00 -1.06 6.93
CA CYS A 44 2.32 -1.65 7.07
C CYS A 44 3.34 -0.58 7.48
N ASN A 45 4.38 -0.36 6.71
CA ASN A 45 5.43 0.63 6.99
C ASN A 45 4.84 2.06 6.97
N PRO A 46 5.03 2.90 8.01
CA PRO A 46 4.58 4.29 8.02
C PRO A 46 5.55 5.18 7.23
N SER A 47 5.74 4.89 5.97
CA SER A 47 6.63 5.65 5.08
C SER A 47 6.12 5.76 3.66
N ILE A 48 6.39 6.90 3.03
CA ILE A 48 6.10 7.19 1.62
C ILE A 48 7.41 7.41 0.87
N GLY A 49 7.51 6.90 -0.34
CA GLY A 49 8.70 7.02 -1.18
C GLY A 49 9.72 5.89 -0.97
N GLY A 50 10.96 6.17 -1.32
CA GLY A 50 12.02 5.17 -1.42
C GLY A 50 12.36 4.84 -2.86
N THR A 51 13.33 3.95 -3.07
CA THR A 51 13.87 3.62 -4.40
C THR A 51 12.77 3.23 -5.40
N ALA A 52 12.69 3.93 -6.52
CA ALA A 52 11.65 3.89 -7.55
C ALA A 52 10.26 4.38 -7.10
N LYS A 53 10.02 4.50 -5.81
CA LYS A 53 8.72 4.90 -5.26
C LYS A 53 8.61 6.42 -5.11
N GLY A 54 9.70 7.10 -4.73
CA GLY A 54 9.73 8.57 -4.72
C GLY A 54 9.44 9.14 -6.11
N GLN A 55 9.93 8.50 -7.16
CA GLN A 55 9.62 8.86 -8.55
C GLN A 55 8.12 8.73 -8.84
N LEU A 56 7.47 7.64 -8.42
CA LEU A 56 6.01 7.49 -8.57
C LEU A 56 5.25 8.59 -7.84
N VAL A 57 5.67 8.99 -6.62
CA VAL A 57 5.02 10.08 -5.87
C VAL A 57 5.13 11.40 -6.62
N SER A 58 6.31 11.73 -7.16
CA SER A 58 6.50 12.94 -7.94
C SER A 58 5.66 12.95 -9.23
N GLU A 59 5.48 11.79 -9.88
CA GLU A 59 4.63 11.68 -11.06
C GLU A 59 3.13 11.77 -10.70
N ILE A 60 2.72 11.23 -9.55
CA ILE A 60 1.35 11.42 -9.00
C ILE A 60 1.11 12.90 -8.75
N ASP A 61 2.04 13.61 -8.12
CA ASP A 61 1.97 15.05 -7.87
C ASP A 61 1.86 15.85 -9.17
N ALA A 62 2.68 15.52 -10.17
CA ALA A 62 2.64 16.16 -11.49
C ALA A 62 1.30 16.00 -12.22
N LEU A 63 0.56 14.92 -11.94
CA LEU A 63 -0.79 14.69 -12.44
C LEU A 63 -1.89 15.33 -11.58
N GLY A 64 -1.52 16.08 -10.54
CA GLY A 64 -2.47 16.73 -9.62
C GLY A 64 -2.97 15.85 -8.49
N GLY A 65 -2.23 14.78 -8.14
CA GLY A 65 -2.51 13.89 -7.02
C GLY A 65 -2.19 14.51 -5.66
N GLU A 66 -2.63 13.86 -4.60
CA GLU A 66 -2.57 14.38 -3.23
C GLU A 66 -1.49 13.74 -2.37
N MET A 67 -1.00 12.55 -2.76
CA MET A 67 -0.07 11.73 -1.96
C MET A 67 1.20 12.50 -1.56
N GLY A 68 1.82 13.23 -2.49
CA GLY A 68 3.03 14.01 -2.25
C GLY A 68 2.81 15.14 -1.27
N ILE A 69 1.72 15.89 -1.45
CA ILE A 69 1.33 17.02 -0.58
C ILE A 69 1.11 16.54 0.86
N ILE A 70 0.36 15.44 1.03
CA ILE A 70 0.08 14.89 2.36
C ILE A 70 1.34 14.29 2.99
N ALA A 71 2.20 13.63 2.20
CA ALA A 71 3.47 13.10 2.68
C ALA A 71 4.38 14.21 3.23
N ASP A 72 4.51 15.32 2.50
CA ASP A 72 5.28 16.49 2.94
C ASP A 72 4.70 17.11 4.22
N LYS A 73 3.39 17.29 4.26
CA LYS A 73 2.68 17.89 5.39
C LYS A 73 2.80 17.09 6.69
N THR A 74 2.90 15.78 6.58
CA THR A 74 2.86 14.86 7.72
C THR A 74 4.17 14.09 7.95
N ALA A 75 5.25 14.50 7.30
CA ALA A 75 6.56 13.90 7.47
C ALA A 75 7.08 14.08 8.91
N LEU A 76 7.58 12.99 9.48
CA LEU A 76 8.38 12.98 10.70
C LEU A 76 9.88 13.10 10.37
N GLN A 77 10.29 12.54 9.22
CA GLN A 77 11.66 12.59 8.73
C GLN A 77 11.69 12.41 7.22
N ILE A 78 12.54 13.17 6.53
CA ILE A 78 12.79 13.00 5.09
C ILE A 78 14.27 12.73 4.83
N ARG A 79 14.52 11.80 3.89
CA ARG A 79 15.86 11.44 3.41
C ARG A 79 15.84 11.18 1.91
N ILE A 80 16.96 11.52 1.25
CA ILE A 80 17.25 11.04 -0.11
C ILE A 80 18.02 9.72 0.03
N LEU A 81 17.44 8.64 -0.46
CA LEU A 81 18.12 7.35 -0.56
C LEU A 81 19.04 7.31 -1.76
N ASN A 82 20.10 6.49 -1.66
CA ASN A 82 21.10 6.29 -2.72
C ASN A 82 21.88 7.55 -3.12
N ARG A 83 22.12 8.51 -2.23
CA ARG A 83 22.92 9.73 -2.51
C ARG A 83 24.30 9.44 -3.12
N GLY A 84 24.93 8.33 -2.74
CA GLY A 84 26.22 7.90 -3.31
C GLY A 84 26.13 7.25 -4.69
N LYS A 85 24.95 7.19 -5.29
CA LYS A 85 24.70 6.64 -6.63
C LYS A 85 24.27 7.74 -7.61
N GLY A 86 24.21 7.42 -8.91
CA GLY A 86 23.77 8.37 -9.92
C GLY A 86 22.32 8.86 -9.69
N PRO A 87 21.98 10.09 -10.17
CA PRO A 87 20.68 10.74 -9.94
C PRO A 87 19.46 9.87 -10.30
N ALA A 88 19.57 9.05 -11.34
CA ALA A 88 18.48 8.19 -11.81
C ALA A 88 17.97 7.15 -10.79
N VAL A 89 18.70 6.91 -9.70
CA VAL A 89 18.33 5.98 -8.63
C VAL A 89 18.23 6.65 -7.26
N GLN A 90 18.54 7.94 -7.17
CA GLN A 90 18.25 8.72 -5.96
C GLN A 90 16.75 8.88 -5.81
N SER A 91 16.27 8.84 -4.58
CA SER A 91 14.85 8.88 -4.33
C SER A 91 14.52 9.39 -2.94
N LEU A 92 13.53 10.26 -2.83
CA LEU A 92 12.99 10.72 -1.56
C LEU A 92 12.29 9.58 -0.82
N ARG A 93 12.45 9.60 0.51
CA ARG A 93 11.70 8.78 1.44
C ARG A 93 11.33 9.60 2.66
N ALA A 94 10.04 9.71 2.94
CA ALA A 94 9.52 10.25 4.17
C ALA A 94 9.14 9.13 5.13
N GLN A 95 9.57 9.24 6.40
CA GLN A 95 8.88 8.62 7.49
C GLN A 95 7.65 9.47 7.78
N ALA A 96 6.46 8.93 7.57
CA ALA A 96 5.21 9.66 7.72
C ALA A 96 4.61 9.43 9.11
N ASP A 97 3.97 10.46 9.65
CA ASP A 97 3.07 10.32 10.78
C ASP A 97 1.78 9.65 10.30
N LYS A 98 1.59 8.39 10.64
CA LYS A 98 0.47 7.56 10.20
C LYS A 98 -0.89 8.15 10.56
N ASN A 99 -1.04 8.68 11.76
CA ASN A 99 -2.29 9.24 12.24
C ASN A 99 -2.59 10.58 11.57
N ALA A 100 -1.57 11.43 11.44
CA ALA A 100 -1.68 12.71 10.76
C ALA A 100 -1.95 12.51 9.25
N TYR A 101 -1.27 11.56 8.59
CA TYR A 101 -1.46 11.25 7.18
C TYR A 101 -2.91 10.85 6.86
N HIS A 102 -3.46 9.91 7.65
CA HIS A 102 -4.87 9.52 7.57
C HIS A 102 -5.80 10.72 7.75
N THR A 103 -5.58 11.50 8.82
CA THR A 103 -6.43 12.64 9.19
C THR A 103 -6.44 13.72 8.11
N GLU A 104 -5.27 14.07 7.56
CA GLU A 104 -5.16 15.11 6.53
C GLU A 104 -5.75 14.63 5.21
N MET A 105 -5.51 13.39 4.77
CA MET A 105 -6.14 12.85 3.57
C MET A 105 -7.67 12.84 3.70
N LYS A 106 -8.19 12.41 4.84
CA LYS A 106 -9.64 12.40 5.09
C LYS A 106 -10.23 13.80 5.01
N LYS A 107 -9.57 14.81 5.58
CA LYS A 107 -9.99 16.22 5.43
C LYS A 107 -10.05 16.70 3.97
N VAL A 108 -9.07 16.32 3.16
CA VAL A 108 -9.08 16.67 1.73
C VAL A 108 -10.29 16.07 1.05
N LEU A 109 -10.58 14.79 1.28
CA LEU A 109 -11.76 14.11 0.70
C LEU A 109 -13.08 14.73 1.17
N GLU A 110 -13.20 15.05 2.45
CA GLU A 110 -14.43 15.64 3.04
C GLU A 110 -14.70 17.07 2.53
N ASN A 111 -13.66 17.83 2.16
CA ASN A 111 -13.78 19.19 1.66
C ASN A 111 -13.93 19.27 0.13
N GLU A 112 -13.78 18.17 -0.60
CA GLU A 112 -13.91 18.17 -2.06
C GLU A 112 -15.38 18.25 -2.49
N LYS A 113 -15.76 19.33 -3.19
CA LYS A 113 -17.16 19.68 -3.46
C LYS A 113 -17.96 18.64 -4.22
N LYS A 114 -17.35 17.90 -5.11
CA LYS A 114 -18.01 16.90 -5.96
C LYS A 114 -17.84 15.47 -5.43
N LEU A 115 -17.18 15.30 -4.28
CA LEU A 115 -16.90 14.00 -3.66
C LEU A 115 -17.86 13.74 -2.50
N PHE A 116 -18.48 12.57 -2.51
CA PHE A 116 -19.36 12.08 -1.47
C PHE A 116 -18.70 10.87 -0.81
N LEU A 117 -18.04 11.11 0.33
CA LEU A 117 -17.39 10.07 1.12
C LEU A 117 -18.42 9.38 2.02
N ARG A 118 -18.51 8.04 1.94
CA ARG A 118 -19.46 7.28 2.73
C ARG A 118 -18.90 5.95 3.22
N GLN A 119 -19.16 5.62 4.48
CA GLN A 119 -18.91 4.28 5.01
C GLN A 119 -19.96 3.30 4.50
N GLY A 120 -19.51 2.19 3.93
CA GLY A 120 -20.35 1.10 3.45
C GLY A 120 -19.51 -0.01 2.83
N GLU A 121 -19.79 -1.24 3.23
CA GLU A 121 -19.21 -2.44 2.62
C GLU A 121 -19.98 -2.79 1.35
N VAL A 122 -19.28 -2.85 0.22
CA VAL A 122 -19.84 -3.30 -1.05
C VAL A 122 -19.74 -4.83 -1.11
N ILE A 123 -20.89 -5.47 -1.36
CA ILE A 123 -21.01 -6.93 -1.45
C ILE A 123 -21.39 -7.43 -2.84
N GLY A 124 -21.87 -6.54 -3.73
CA GLY A 124 -22.32 -6.94 -5.05
C GLY A 124 -22.24 -5.82 -6.08
N ILE A 125 -22.03 -6.23 -7.33
CA ILE A 125 -22.04 -5.38 -8.52
C ILE A 125 -22.90 -6.07 -9.56
N GLU A 126 -23.87 -5.34 -10.11
CA GLU A 126 -24.75 -5.77 -11.19
C GLU A 126 -24.57 -4.81 -12.38
N LEU A 127 -24.75 -5.31 -13.58
CA LEU A 127 -24.71 -4.50 -14.82
C LEU A 127 -26.14 -4.31 -15.31
N GLU A 128 -26.53 -3.07 -15.54
CA GLU A 128 -27.84 -2.71 -16.11
C GLU A 128 -27.63 -1.67 -17.21
N ASN A 129 -27.78 -2.10 -18.46
CA ASN A 129 -27.46 -1.28 -19.64
C ASN A 129 -26.01 -0.76 -19.59
N ASP A 130 -25.83 0.58 -19.55
CA ASP A 130 -24.54 1.26 -19.44
C ASP A 130 -24.11 1.56 -18.00
N LYS A 131 -24.93 1.19 -17.00
CA LYS A 131 -24.71 1.48 -15.59
C LYS A 131 -24.22 0.26 -14.82
N LYS A 132 -23.42 0.52 -13.80
CA LYS A 132 -22.98 -0.41 -12.78
C LYS A 132 -23.79 -0.10 -11.51
N ILE A 133 -24.49 -1.11 -11.00
CA ILE A 133 -25.25 -1.01 -9.76
C ILE A 133 -24.44 -1.66 -8.65
N VAL A 134 -24.13 -0.87 -7.65
CA VAL A 134 -23.37 -1.29 -6.47
C VAL A 134 -24.31 -1.50 -5.31
N THR A 135 -24.28 -2.68 -4.68
CA THR A 135 -25.09 -3.04 -3.51
C THR A 135 -24.20 -3.16 -2.28
N THR A 136 -24.61 -2.51 -1.19
CA THR A 136 -23.92 -2.59 0.11
C THR A 136 -24.49 -3.69 0.99
N SER A 137 -23.75 -4.10 2.03
CA SER A 137 -24.14 -5.12 3.02
C SER A 137 -25.42 -4.77 3.79
N VAL A 138 -25.80 -3.49 3.85
CA VAL A 138 -27.03 -3.00 4.46
C VAL A 138 -28.17 -2.79 3.45
N GLY A 139 -28.02 -3.29 2.22
CA GLY A 139 -29.04 -3.26 1.18
C GLY A 139 -29.18 -1.95 0.40
N LEU A 140 -28.32 -0.96 0.62
CA LEU A 140 -28.35 0.28 -0.16
C LEU A 140 -27.79 0.03 -1.56
N LYS A 141 -28.45 0.63 -2.55
CA LYS A 141 -28.05 0.53 -3.97
C LYS A 141 -27.70 1.91 -4.54
N TYR A 142 -26.58 1.95 -5.24
CA TYR A 142 -26.07 3.11 -5.96
C TYR A 142 -25.80 2.74 -7.40
N SER A 143 -25.95 3.68 -8.32
CA SER A 143 -25.63 3.45 -9.72
C SER A 143 -24.71 4.52 -10.29
N ALA A 144 -23.81 4.12 -11.18
CA ALA A 144 -22.94 5.03 -11.93
C ALA A 144 -22.59 4.46 -13.31
N LYS A 145 -22.17 5.33 -14.24
CA LYS A 145 -21.62 4.89 -15.53
C LYS A 145 -20.18 4.41 -15.41
N ALA A 146 -19.37 5.05 -14.55
CA ALA A 146 -18.00 4.64 -14.29
C ALA A 146 -17.87 4.06 -12.88
N LEU A 147 -17.08 2.98 -12.75
CA LEU A 147 -16.80 2.29 -11.49
C LEU A 147 -15.29 2.04 -11.38
N VAL A 148 -14.68 2.45 -10.26
CA VAL A 148 -13.28 2.15 -9.94
C VAL A 148 -13.23 1.26 -8.70
N LEU A 149 -12.60 0.09 -8.82
CA LEU A 149 -12.36 -0.83 -7.70
C LEU A 149 -10.93 -0.66 -7.17
N ALA A 150 -10.82 -0.33 -5.89
CA ALA A 150 -9.56 -0.05 -5.20
C ALA A 150 -9.55 -0.70 -3.80
N THR A 151 -9.96 -1.97 -3.71
CA THR A 151 -10.23 -2.70 -2.46
C THR A 151 -8.98 -3.07 -1.64
N GLY A 152 -7.78 -2.84 -2.18
CA GLY A 152 -6.52 -3.10 -1.47
C GLY A 152 -6.37 -4.56 -1.05
N VAL A 153 -6.06 -4.78 0.23
CA VAL A 153 -5.89 -6.12 0.84
C VAL A 153 -7.15 -6.62 1.55
N TYR A 154 -8.29 -5.96 1.41
CA TYR A 154 -9.48 -6.25 2.23
C TYR A 154 -10.41 -7.33 1.64
N LEU A 155 -10.21 -7.67 0.35
CA LEU A 155 -11.10 -8.59 -0.36
C LEU A 155 -10.88 -10.03 0.10
N GLU A 156 -11.88 -10.62 0.77
CA GLU A 156 -11.82 -11.95 1.41
C GLU A 156 -10.54 -12.16 2.24
N SER A 157 -10.13 -11.11 2.96
CA SER A 157 -8.87 -11.15 3.69
C SER A 157 -8.93 -11.98 4.96
N GLU A 158 -7.78 -12.58 5.28
CA GLU A 158 -7.58 -13.40 6.46
C GLU A 158 -6.20 -13.11 7.07
N ILE A 159 -6.18 -12.75 8.35
CA ILE A 159 -4.96 -12.57 9.14
C ILE A 159 -4.52 -13.92 9.71
N ILE A 160 -3.20 -14.18 9.69
CA ILE A 160 -2.60 -15.46 10.09
C ILE A 160 -1.45 -15.20 11.06
N ILE A 161 -1.55 -15.78 12.28
CA ILE A 161 -0.51 -15.78 13.32
C ILE A 161 -0.36 -17.22 13.83
N GLY A 162 0.73 -17.90 13.48
CA GLY A 162 0.86 -19.31 13.75
C GLY A 162 -0.33 -20.07 13.16
N LYS A 163 -1.01 -20.85 13.97
CA LYS A 163 -2.21 -21.61 13.57
C LYS A 163 -3.50 -20.82 13.65
N THR A 164 -3.47 -19.60 14.21
CA THR A 164 -4.66 -18.75 14.33
C THR A 164 -4.95 -18.07 12.99
N ARG A 165 -6.21 -18.18 12.54
CA ARG A 165 -6.73 -17.55 11.35
C ARG A 165 -7.94 -16.71 11.70
N GLU A 166 -7.95 -15.46 11.27
CA GLU A 166 -9.04 -14.52 11.55
C GLU A 166 -9.47 -13.80 10.27
N LYS A 167 -10.75 -13.91 9.93
CA LYS A 167 -11.35 -13.24 8.76
C LYS A 167 -11.52 -11.75 9.04
N THR A 168 -10.44 -11.00 8.96
CA THR A 168 -10.38 -9.57 9.20
C THR A 168 -9.35 -8.91 8.29
N GLY A 169 -9.40 -7.60 8.19
CA GLY A 169 -8.42 -6.76 7.49
C GLY A 169 -7.28 -6.31 8.41
N PRO A 170 -6.33 -5.52 7.88
CA PRO A 170 -5.21 -4.98 8.66
C PRO A 170 -5.68 -4.25 9.92
N ASN A 171 -4.93 -4.39 11.01
CA ASN A 171 -5.19 -3.72 12.29
C ASN A 171 -6.57 -4.00 12.93
N GLY A 172 -7.19 -5.14 12.59
CA GLY A 172 -8.52 -5.51 13.11
C GLY A 172 -9.67 -4.79 12.43
N PHE A 173 -9.44 -4.05 11.35
CA PHE A 173 -10.53 -3.53 10.53
C PHE A 173 -11.30 -4.67 9.86
N LYS A 174 -12.60 -4.49 9.69
CA LYS A 174 -13.46 -5.44 8.99
C LYS A 174 -12.91 -5.70 7.58
N ASN A 175 -12.92 -6.96 7.13
CA ASN A 175 -12.65 -7.31 5.73
C ASN A 175 -13.92 -7.19 4.86
N SER A 176 -13.80 -7.39 3.55
CA SER A 176 -14.91 -7.37 2.59
C SER A 176 -15.29 -8.78 2.21
N HIS A 177 -16.59 -9.10 2.38
CA HIS A 177 -17.17 -10.38 2.01
C HIS A 177 -18.17 -10.26 0.86
N GLY A 178 -18.24 -11.29 0.02
CA GLY A 178 -19.23 -11.40 -1.04
C GLY A 178 -18.85 -10.69 -2.34
N LEU A 179 -18.02 -9.65 -2.30
CA LEU A 179 -17.64 -8.92 -3.51
C LEU A 179 -16.78 -9.79 -4.46
N SER A 180 -15.91 -10.67 -3.94
CA SER A 180 -15.17 -11.65 -4.75
C SER A 180 -16.10 -12.54 -5.58
N GLU A 181 -17.15 -13.05 -4.97
CA GLU A 181 -18.13 -13.89 -5.67
C GLU A 181 -18.91 -13.09 -6.72
N SER A 182 -19.22 -11.82 -6.44
CA SER A 182 -19.84 -10.93 -7.42
C SER A 182 -18.91 -10.67 -8.63
N LEU A 183 -17.62 -10.46 -8.40
CA LEU A 183 -16.63 -10.29 -9.47
C LEU A 183 -16.49 -11.57 -10.33
N LYS A 184 -16.43 -12.74 -9.70
CA LYS A 184 -16.39 -14.03 -10.42
C LYS A 184 -17.63 -14.24 -11.29
N LYS A 185 -18.83 -13.86 -10.81
CA LYS A 185 -20.07 -13.92 -11.60
C LYS A 185 -20.05 -13.01 -12.84
N LEU A 186 -19.30 -11.92 -12.78
CA LEU A 186 -19.04 -11.03 -13.91
C LEU A 186 -17.94 -11.55 -14.85
N GLY A 187 -17.40 -12.75 -14.61
CA GLY A 187 -16.36 -13.38 -15.44
C GLY A 187 -14.95 -12.87 -15.13
N ILE A 188 -14.75 -12.23 -13.97
CA ILE A 188 -13.42 -11.71 -13.58
C ILE A 188 -12.65 -12.80 -12.84
N GLU A 189 -11.46 -13.09 -13.34
CA GLU A 189 -10.55 -14.08 -12.76
C GLU A 189 -9.81 -13.50 -11.57
N LEU A 190 -9.82 -14.22 -10.43
CA LEU A 190 -9.17 -13.85 -9.19
C LEU A 190 -8.01 -14.80 -8.86
N VAL A 191 -6.99 -14.26 -8.20
CA VAL A 191 -5.87 -14.99 -7.62
C VAL A 191 -5.70 -14.58 -6.16
N ARG A 192 -4.98 -15.39 -5.37
CA ARG A 192 -4.78 -15.10 -3.95
C ARG A 192 -3.32 -14.76 -3.68
N PHE A 193 -3.09 -13.58 -3.09
CA PHE A 193 -1.78 -13.13 -2.67
C PHE A 193 -1.70 -12.98 -1.15
N LYS A 194 -0.47 -12.85 -0.67
CA LYS A 194 -0.22 -12.55 0.73
C LYS A 194 0.76 -11.39 0.90
N THR A 195 0.63 -10.68 2.00
CA THR A 195 1.64 -9.77 2.51
C THR A 195 1.78 -9.98 4.03
N GLY A 196 2.53 -9.12 4.73
CA GLY A 196 2.68 -9.22 6.17
C GLY A 196 3.18 -7.92 6.77
N THR A 197 3.12 -7.84 8.07
CA THR A 197 3.60 -6.70 8.86
C THR A 197 4.39 -7.22 10.07
N PRO A 198 5.41 -6.48 10.57
CA PRO A 198 6.12 -6.83 11.79
C PRO A 198 5.37 -6.41 13.05
N VAL A 199 5.93 -6.75 14.19
CA VAL A 199 5.47 -6.32 15.51
C VAL A 199 5.51 -4.79 15.68
N ARG A 200 4.67 -4.27 16.57
CA ARG A 200 4.80 -2.92 17.12
C ARG A 200 5.28 -3.01 18.55
N LEU A 201 6.24 -2.17 18.88
CA LEU A 201 6.91 -2.15 20.18
C LEU A 201 6.60 -0.84 20.90
N HIS A 202 6.59 -0.88 22.24
CA HIS A 202 6.47 0.33 23.05
C HIS A 202 7.85 0.99 23.18
N SER A 203 7.96 2.29 22.88
CA SER A 203 9.20 3.06 22.85
C SER A 203 10.00 3.01 24.17
N ARG A 204 9.31 3.03 25.33
CA ARG A 204 9.94 2.96 26.67
C ARG A 204 10.72 1.68 26.95
N SER A 205 10.45 0.61 26.19
CA SER A 205 11.04 -0.71 26.41
C SER A 205 12.29 -0.98 25.55
N VAL A 206 12.74 0.03 24.81
CA VAL A 206 13.85 -0.04 23.86
C VAL A 206 15.12 0.55 24.46
N ASP A 207 16.23 -0.17 24.37
CA ASP A 207 17.56 0.35 24.73
C ASP A 207 18.24 0.99 23.51
N TYR A 208 17.94 2.26 23.29
CA TYR A 208 18.47 3.04 22.17
C TYR A 208 20.00 3.21 22.20
N SER A 209 20.64 3.04 23.37
CA SER A 209 22.09 3.18 23.50
C SER A 209 22.88 2.12 22.71
N LYS A 210 22.22 1.01 22.38
CA LYS A 210 22.76 -0.12 21.59
C LYS A 210 22.49 0.00 20.10
N MET A 211 21.84 1.09 19.64
CA MET A 211 21.39 1.25 18.25
C MET A 211 22.06 2.44 17.57
N GLU A 212 22.13 2.38 16.26
CA GLU A 212 22.67 3.48 15.45
C GLU A 212 21.54 4.44 15.06
N ILE A 213 21.70 5.74 15.40
CA ILE A 213 20.74 6.79 15.05
C ILE A 213 20.77 7.04 13.53
N GLN A 214 19.60 7.00 12.93
CA GLN A 214 19.38 7.31 11.51
C GLN A 214 18.64 8.63 11.39
N LYS A 215 19.39 9.73 11.23
CA LYS A 215 18.83 11.08 11.08
C LYS A 215 18.25 11.29 9.69
N GLY A 216 17.31 12.21 9.56
CA GLY A 216 16.90 12.80 8.29
C GLY A 216 18.01 13.66 7.66
N ASP A 217 17.78 14.12 6.44
CA ASP A 217 18.69 15.03 5.75
C ASP A 217 18.56 16.45 6.32
N ASP A 218 19.68 17.20 6.35
CA ASP A 218 19.66 18.61 6.77
C ASP A 218 19.09 19.51 5.66
N ASP A 219 19.40 19.19 4.40
CA ASP A 219 18.83 19.84 3.22
C ASP A 219 17.65 19.01 2.71
N ILE A 220 16.45 19.41 3.13
CA ILE A 220 15.23 18.67 2.88
C ILE A 220 14.62 19.07 1.54
N SER A 221 14.49 18.11 0.64
CA SER A 221 13.66 18.24 -0.56
C SER A 221 12.23 17.76 -0.28
N THR A 222 11.26 18.34 -0.99
CA THR A 222 9.83 17.98 -0.91
C THR A 222 9.44 17.00 -2.00
N PHE A 223 8.36 16.24 -1.79
CA PHE A 223 7.73 15.42 -2.84
C PHE A 223 6.92 16.28 -3.81
N SER A 224 6.20 17.25 -3.27
CA SER A 224 5.31 18.09 -4.06
C SER A 224 5.92 19.46 -4.34
N TYR A 225 5.77 19.91 -5.58
CA TYR A 225 6.06 21.30 -5.99
C TYR A 225 5.07 22.32 -5.40
N MET A 226 3.93 21.86 -4.86
CA MET A 226 2.92 22.69 -4.20
C MET A 226 3.20 22.91 -2.72
N THR A 227 4.25 22.32 -2.18
CA THR A 227 4.63 22.47 -0.77
C THR A 227 5.34 23.80 -0.53
N GLU A 228 4.63 24.77 0.05
CA GLU A 228 5.12 26.15 0.24
C GLU A 228 5.98 26.36 1.49
N LYS A 229 5.87 25.47 2.49
CA LYS A 229 6.55 25.63 3.79
C LYS A 229 7.77 24.74 3.88
N PRO A 230 8.86 25.21 4.52
CA PRO A 230 9.96 24.32 4.87
C PRO A 230 9.48 23.14 5.72
N ILE A 231 10.00 21.95 5.41
CA ILE A 231 9.76 20.75 6.22
C ILE A 231 10.91 20.62 7.21
N GLU A 232 10.60 20.22 8.43
CA GLU A 232 11.57 19.95 9.47
C GLU A 232 11.51 18.47 9.86
N ASN A 233 12.68 17.88 10.10
CA ASN A 233 12.79 16.54 10.68
C ASN A 233 12.43 16.61 12.18
N LYS A 234 11.36 15.93 12.56
CA LYS A 234 10.79 15.93 13.94
C LYS A 234 11.14 14.67 14.72
N ALA A 235 11.62 13.63 14.03
CA ALA A 235 11.95 12.34 14.62
C ALA A 235 13.18 11.73 13.98
N VAL A 236 13.72 10.69 14.61
CA VAL A 236 14.79 9.86 14.09
C VAL A 236 14.34 8.40 14.04
N CYS A 237 14.92 7.63 13.14
CA CYS A 237 14.84 6.19 13.16
C CYS A 237 16.10 5.58 13.77
N TYR A 238 16.05 4.31 14.13
CA TYR A 238 17.19 3.60 14.71
C TYR A 238 17.48 2.34 13.93
N LEU A 239 18.74 2.08 13.67
CA LEU A 239 19.22 0.86 13.03
C LEU A 239 19.71 -0.12 14.12
N THR A 240 19.25 -1.36 14.01
CA THR A 240 19.69 -2.49 14.80
C THR A 240 19.82 -3.74 13.95
N TYR A 241 20.13 -4.89 14.58
CA TYR A 241 20.41 -6.13 13.88
C TYR A 241 19.85 -7.35 14.62
N THR A 242 19.48 -8.37 13.84
CA THR A 242 19.29 -9.71 14.40
C THR A 242 20.62 -10.28 14.90
N THR A 243 20.55 -11.26 15.81
CA THR A 243 21.71 -11.95 16.37
C THR A 243 21.72 -13.42 15.92
N PRO A 244 22.83 -14.18 16.12
CA PRO A 244 22.84 -15.62 15.94
C PRO A 244 21.74 -16.34 16.75
N LYS A 245 21.43 -15.80 17.96
CA LYS A 245 20.33 -16.33 18.79
C LYS A 245 18.96 -16.13 18.15
N THR A 246 18.72 -14.97 17.49
CA THR A 246 17.51 -14.74 16.72
C THR A 246 17.36 -15.78 15.61
N HIS A 247 18.45 -16.05 14.89
CA HIS A 247 18.46 -17.04 13.80
C HIS A 247 18.24 -18.47 14.32
N GLU A 248 18.82 -18.82 15.47
CA GLU A 248 18.62 -20.12 16.12
C GLU A 248 17.14 -20.32 16.51
N ILE A 249 16.52 -19.33 17.18
CA ILE A 249 15.11 -19.40 17.57
C ILE A 249 14.24 -19.62 16.34
N ILE A 250 14.46 -18.87 15.25
CA ILE A 250 13.68 -18.99 14.03
C ILE A 250 13.88 -20.36 13.38
N ARG A 251 15.13 -20.85 13.23
CA ARG A 251 15.43 -22.14 12.61
C ARG A 251 14.79 -23.30 13.39
N ASN A 252 14.80 -23.25 14.71
CA ASN A 252 14.21 -24.28 15.58
C ASN A 252 12.67 -24.30 15.56
N ASN A 253 12.02 -23.33 14.93
CA ASN A 253 10.57 -23.21 14.86
C ASN A 253 10.02 -23.02 13.44
N LEU A 254 10.79 -23.35 12.40
CA LEU A 254 10.35 -23.19 11.00
C LEU A 254 9.11 -24.02 10.66
N ASP A 255 8.93 -25.15 11.31
CA ASP A 255 7.74 -26.01 11.21
C ASP A 255 6.45 -25.33 11.68
N LYS A 256 6.58 -24.31 12.55
CA LYS A 256 5.47 -23.51 13.08
C LYS A 256 5.22 -22.20 12.31
N ALA A 257 6.03 -21.95 11.27
CA ALA A 257 5.91 -20.75 10.45
C ALA A 257 4.96 -21.00 9.26
N PRO A 258 3.73 -20.48 9.23
CA PRO A 258 2.77 -20.70 8.14
C PRO A 258 3.31 -20.30 6.75
N ALA A 259 4.22 -19.33 6.71
CA ALA A 259 4.88 -18.90 5.47
C ALA A 259 5.89 -19.94 4.91
N ILE A 260 6.30 -20.90 5.70
CA ILE A 260 7.27 -21.96 5.34
C ILE A 260 6.60 -23.33 5.29
N SER A 261 5.67 -23.63 6.23
CA SER A 261 4.98 -24.93 6.34
C SER A 261 4.00 -25.22 5.19
N GLY A 262 3.70 -24.21 4.34
CA GLY A 262 2.75 -24.36 3.23
C GLY A 262 1.28 -24.15 3.63
N GLU A 263 1.02 -23.74 4.85
CA GLU A 263 -0.35 -23.41 5.31
C GLU A 263 -0.90 -22.11 4.67
N ILE A 264 -0.03 -21.22 4.23
CA ILE A 264 -0.37 -20.02 3.46
C ILE A 264 -0.38 -20.39 1.98
N VAL A 265 -1.52 -20.21 1.32
CA VAL A 265 -1.71 -20.49 -0.10
C VAL A 265 -1.28 -19.30 -0.97
N GLY A 266 -1.47 -18.08 -0.47
CA GLY A 266 -1.16 -16.84 -1.18
C GLY A 266 0.34 -16.65 -1.42
N ILE A 267 0.70 -16.23 -2.63
CA ILE A 267 2.09 -15.96 -3.00
C ILE A 267 2.53 -14.63 -2.36
N GLY A 268 3.67 -14.65 -1.67
CA GLY A 268 4.21 -13.48 -0.98
C GLY A 268 5.16 -12.64 -1.83
N PRO A 269 5.37 -11.36 -1.48
CA PRO A 269 6.22 -10.45 -2.23
C PRO A 269 7.71 -10.84 -2.12
N ARG A 270 8.40 -10.92 -3.25
CA ARG A 270 9.83 -11.24 -3.34
C ARG A 270 10.73 -10.23 -2.62
N TYR A 271 10.37 -8.95 -2.68
CA TYR A 271 11.20 -7.85 -2.17
C TYR A 271 10.81 -7.38 -0.76
N CYS A 272 9.86 -8.05 -0.11
CA CYS A 272 9.53 -7.87 1.29
C CYS A 272 9.28 -9.25 1.94
N PRO A 273 10.30 -10.13 1.96
CA PRO A 273 10.17 -11.45 2.56
C PRO A 273 10.04 -11.33 4.08
N SER A 274 9.36 -12.28 4.68
CA SER A 274 9.36 -12.43 6.14
C SER A 274 10.77 -12.73 6.67
N ILE A 275 10.98 -12.49 7.95
CA ILE A 275 12.31 -12.70 8.56
C ILE A 275 12.75 -14.16 8.48
N GLU A 276 11.84 -15.13 8.68
CA GLU A 276 12.10 -16.53 8.52
C GLU A 276 12.52 -16.87 7.08
N THR A 277 11.88 -16.28 6.08
CA THR A 277 12.26 -16.46 4.67
C THR A 277 13.66 -15.89 4.39
N LYS A 278 14.04 -14.74 5.00
CA LYS A 278 15.39 -14.19 4.87
C LYS A 278 16.45 -15.11 5.45
N ILE A 279 16.21 -15.67 6.64
CA ILE A 279 17.14 -16.54 7.34
C ILE A 279 17.35 -17.87 6.59
N VAL A 280 16.30 -18.37 5.93
CA VAL A 280 16.42 -19.58 5.09
C VAL A 280 17.16 -19.29 3.79
N ARG A 281 16.79 -18.18 3.09
CA ARG A 281 17.39 -17.86 1.78
C ARG A 281 18.83 -17.35 1.86
N PHE A 282 19.19 -16.66 2.95
CA PHE A 282 20.49 -16.05 3.18
C PHE A 282 21.12 -16.62 4.45
N ALA A 283 21.24 -17.95 4.49
CA ALA A 283 21.71 -18.71 5.66
C ALA A 283 23.18 -18.41 6.01
N ASP A 284 23.95 -17.90 5.06
CA ASP A 284 25.34 -17.43 5.18
C ASP A 284 25.47 -16.08 5.90
N LYS A 285 24.39 -15.31 6.03
CA LYS A 285 24.40 -14.02 6.72
C LYS A 285 24.33 -14.20 8.23
N GLU A 286 25.29 -13.64 8.95
CA GLU A 286 25.33 -13.69 10.42
C GLU A 286 24.26 -12.80 11.06
N ARG A 287 23.83 -11.72 10.36
CA ARG A 287 22.83 -10.77 10.84
C ARG A 287 22.05 -10.12 9.72
N HIS A 288 20.82 -9.67 10.00
CA HIS A 288 19.98 -8.88 9.12
C HIS A 288 19.72 -7.51 9.74
N GLN A 289 19.72 -6.47 8.92
CA GLN A 289 19.39 -5.11 9.32
C GLN A 289 17.90 -4.98 9.64
N LEU A 290 17.62 -4.27 10.73
CA LEU A 290 16.28 -3.90 11.20
C LEU A 290 16.26 -2.40 11.50
N PHE A 291 15.13 -1.76 11.25
CA PHE A 291 14.95 -0.36 11.61
C PHE A 291 13.77 -0.22 12.59
N LEU A 292 13.97 0.57 13.65
CA LEU A 292 12.87 1.04 14.46
C LEU A 292 12.43 2.39 13.94
N GLU A 293 11.15 2.47 13.62
CA GLU A 293 10.54 3.63 12.98
C GLU A 293 9.33 4.08 13.80
N PRO A 294 9.23 5.37 14.18
CA PRO A 294 8.04 5.86 14.88
C PRO A 294 6.81 5.77 13.97
N GLU A 295 5.70 5.24 14.50
CA GLU A 295 4.43 5.16 13.75
C GLU A 295 3.74 6.52 13.64
N SER A 296 3.84 7.36 14.67
CA SER A 296 3.24 8.70 14.75
C SER A 296 3.85 9.50 15.88
N ALA A 297 3.78 10.82 15.81
CA ALA A 297 4.12 11.71 16.94
C ALA A 297 3.10 11.64 18.09
N SER A 298 1.93 11.06 17.85
CA SER A 298 0.84 10.95 18.84
C SER A 298 0.75 9.58 19.53
N THR A 299 1.75 8.70 19.34
CA THR A 299 1.77 7.37 19.96
C THR A 299 3.20 6.95 20.29
N GLU A 300 3.32 6.04 21.27
CA GLU A 300 4.58 5.40 21.64
C GLU A 300 4.88 4.12 20.83
N GLU A 301 4.07 3.84 19.81
CA GLU A 301 4.26 2.68 18.97
C GLU A 301 5.44 2.86 18.00
N LEU A 302 6.33 1.87 17.97
CA LEU A 302 7.44 1.76 17.02
C LEU A 302 7.23 0.57 16.10
N TYR A 303 7.44 0.79 14.82
CA TYR A 303 7.41 -0.23 13.77
C TYR A 303 8.79 -0.87 13.62
N LEU A 304 8.90 -2.20 13.73
CA LEU A 304 10.16 -2.92 13.56
C LEU A 304 10.34 -3.37 12.11
N GLN A 305 10.79 -2.46 11.25
CA GLN A 305 10.97 -2.74 9.83
C GLN A 305 11.99 -3.85 9.59
N GLY A 306 11.63 -4.76 8.68
CA GLY A 306 12.48 -5.89 8.30
C GLY A 306 12.23 -7.16 9.09
N PHE A 307 11.34 -7.13 10.09
CA PHE A 307 11.02 -8.22 11.01
C PHE A 307 9.60 -8.78 10.83
N SER A 308 9.01 -8.66 9.62
CA SER A 308 7.71 -9.27 9.34
C SER A 308 7.77 -10.78 9.55
N THR A 309 6.76 -11.33 10.22
CA THR A 309 6.64 -12.75 10.48
C THR A 309 5.19 -13.19 10.64
N SER A 310 4.91 -14.47 10.47
CA SER A 310 3.64 -15.10 10.83
C SER A 310 3.80 -16.18 11.89
N MET A 311 4.94 -16.21 12.58
CA MET A 311 5.19 -17.13 13.69
C MET A 311 4.13 -16.97 14.79
N PRO A 312 3.88 -18.02 15.62
CA PRO A 312 3.07 -17.91 16.83
C PRO A 312 3.53 -16.77 17.75
N ALA A 313 2.60 -16.10 18.44
CA ALA A 313 2.88 -14.91 19.24
C ALA A 313 3.92 -15.14 20.34
N GLU A 314 3.93 -16.32 20.98
CA GLU A 314 4.92 -16.68 21.99
C GLU A 314 6.33 -16.75 21.40
N ILE A 315 6.48 -17.25 20.17
CA ILE A 315 7.77 -17.32 19.48
C ILE A 315 8.21 -15.92 19.03
N GLN A 316 7.28 -15.08 18.56
CA GLN A 316 7.58 -13.68 18.22
C GLN A 316 8.21 -12.93 19.41
N LYS A 317 7.72 -13.16 20.60
CA LYS A 317 8.27 -12.55 21.83
C LYS A 317 9.74 -12.93 22.06
N ASP A 318 10.06 -14.21 21.90
CA ASP A 318 11.44 -14.68 22.06
C ASP A 318 12.36 -14.18 20.93
N MET A 319 11.85 -14.16 19.69
CA MET A 319 12.55 -13.63 18.55
C MET A 319 12.90 -12.15 18.75
N VAL A 320 11.93 -11.32 19.15
CA VAL A 320 12.12 -9.87 19.39
C VAL A 320 13.15 -9.64 20.50
N LYS A 321 13.02 -10.32 21.63
CA LYS A 321 13.94 -10.18 22.77
C LYS A 321 15.37 -10.64 22.49
N SER A 322 15.60 -11.37 21.43
CA SER A 322 16.92 -11.77 20.96
C SER A 322 17.62 -10.74 20.05
N VAL A 323 16.94 -9.65 19.68
CA VAL A 323 17.49 -8.56 18.85
C VAL A 323 18.22 -7.56 19.72
N ILE A 324 19.32 -6.99 19.23
CA ILE A 324 20.15 -6.01 19.94
C ILE A 324 19.32 -4.78 20.33
N GLY A 325 19.30 -4.45 21.62
CA GLY A 325 18.57 -3.31 22.19
C GLY A 325 17.07 -3.56 22.39
N LEU A 326 16.59 -4.77 22.13
CA LEU A 326 15.19 -5.17 22.30
C LEU A 326 15.01 -6.26 23.39
N GLU A 327 16.01 -6.49 24.19
CA GLU A 327 16.02 -7.56 25.20
C GLU A 327 14.87 -7.46 26.21
N ASN A 328 14.41 -6.21 26.46
CA ASN A 328 13.28 -5.90 27.36
C ASN A 328 12.03 -5.42 26.60
N ALA A 329 11.98 -5.60 25.28
CA ALA A 329 10.91 -5.04 24.45
C ALA A 329 9.51 -5.53 24.85
N GLU A 330 8.58 -4.57 24.93
CA GLU A 330 7.15 -4.80 25.11
C GLU A 330 6.47 -4.77 23.73
N ILE A 331 5.85 -5.88 23.33
CA ILE A 331 5.08 -5.95 22.09
C ILE A 331 3.70 -5.35 22.35
N MET A 332 3.33 -4.32 21.59
CA MET A 332 2.01 -3.70 21.61
C MET A 332 1.06 -4.34 20.59
N ARG A 333 1.60 -4.81 19.45
CA ARG A 333 0.87 -5.55 18.41
C ARG A 333 1.74 -6.65 17.85
N ASP A 334 1.16 -7.84 17.72
CA ASP A 334 1.85 -8.96 17.08
C ASP A 334 2.02 -8.74 15.58
N ALA A 335 3.07 -9.33 15.03
CA ALA A 335 3.24 -9.46 13.60
C ALA A 335 2.26 -10.49 13.02
N TYR A 336 1.87 -10.31 11.75
CA TYR A 336 0.98 -11.24 11.07
C TYR A 336 1.25 -11.30 9.58
N ALA A 337 0.85 -12.39 8.96
CA ALA A 337 0.61 -12.44 7.52
C ALA A 337 -0.86 -12.18 7.23
N ILE A 338 -1.16 -11.60 6.06
CA ILE A 338 -2.52 -11.42 5.56
C ILE A 338 -2.62 -11.95 4.15
N GLU A 339 -3.58 -12.83 3.90
CA GLU A 339 -3.98 -13.29 2.59
C GLU A 339 -5.21 -12.52 2.09
N TYR A 340 -5.31 -12.28 0.79
CA TYR A 340 -6.40 -11.52 0.18
C TYR A 340 -6.55 -11.86 -1.31
N ASP A 341 -7.74 -11.61 -1.87
CA ASP A 341 -8.00 -11.81 -3.29
C ASP A 341 -7.56 -10.59 -4.11
N CYS A 342 -7.01 -10.85 -5.31
CA CYS A 342 -6.72 -9.86 -6.34
C CYS A 342 -7.20 -10.37 -7.69
N ILE A 343 -7.36 -9.47 -8.67
CA ILE A 343 -7.61 -9.86 -10.05
C ILE A 343 -6.32 -10.27 -10.74
N VAL A 344 -6.45 -11.06 -11.80
CA VAL A 344 -5.38 -11.27 -12.77
C VAL A 344 -5.28 -10.01 -13.64
N PRO A 345 -4.21 -9.19 -13.54
CA PRO A 345 -4.20 -7.84 -14.11
C PRO A 345 -4.09 -7.82 -15.64
N THR A 346 -3.75 -8.93 -16.29
CA THR A 346 -3.77 -9.05 -17.75
C THR A 346 -5.18 -8.97 -18.36
N GLN A 347 -6.22 -8.99 -17.53
CA GLN A 347 -7.61 -8.70 -17.93
C GLN A 347 -7.86 -7.21 -18.18
N LEU A 348 -6.92 -6.34 -17.79
CA LEU A 348 -7.03 -4.89 -17.95
C LEU A 348 -6.36 -4.41 -19.24
N ASN A 349 -6.90 -3.32 -19.77
CA ASN A 349 -6.24 -2.49 -20.78
C ASN A 349 -5.13 -1.63 -20.13
N PRO A 350 -4.21 -1.03 -20.89
CA PRO A 350 -3.23 -0.06 -20.35
C PRO A 350 -3.86 1.17 -19.70
N THR A 351 -5.14 1.40 -19.89
CA THR A 351 -5.95 2.44 -19.25
C THR A 351 -6.45 2.04 -17.87
N LEU A 352 -6.17 0.80 -17.41
CA LEU A 352 -6.71 0.14 -16.22
C LEU A 352 -8.21 -0.17 -16.31
N GLU A 353 -8.84 0.02 -17.46
CA GLU A 353 -10.20 -0.43 -17.74
C GLU A 353 -10.23 -1.94 -18.00
N LEU A 354 -11.25 -2.62 -17.50
CA LEU A 354 -11.46 -4.04 -17.77
C LEU A 354 -11.77 -4.27 -19.27
N LYS A 355 -11.11 -5.24 -19.90
CA LYS A 355 -11.27 -5.51 -21.34
C LYS A 355 -12.70 -5.90 -21.73
N THR A 356 -13.40 -6.57 -20.81
CA THR A 356 -14.74 -7.14 -21.06
C THR A 356 -15.90 -6.23 -20.65
N ILE A 357 -15.68 -5.27 -19.73
CA ILE A 357 -16.76 -4.42 -19.20
C ILE A 357 -16.32 -2.95 -19.24
N LYS A 358 -16.93 -2.20 -20.15
CA LYS A 358 -16.64 -0.77 -20.35
C LYS A 358 -17.02 0.07 -19.13
N GLY A 359 -16.19 1.07 -18.80
CA GLY A 359 -16.37 1.97 -17.65
C GLY A 359 -16.14 1.28 -16.30
N MET A 360 -15.50 0.12 -16.26
CA MET A 360 -15.09 -0.57 -15.03
C MET A 360 -13.56 -0.62 -14.96
N PHE A 361 -13.00 0.06 -13.95
CA PHE A 361 -11.56 0.23 -13.75
C PHE A 361 -11.10 -0.43 -12.47
N PHE A 362 -9.85 -0.84 -12.43
CA PHE A 362 -9.22 -1.42 -11.23
C PHE A 362 -7.92 -0.70 -10.92
N ALA A 363 -7.67 -0.41 -9.64
CA ALA A 363 -6.47 0.31 -9.24
C ALA A 363 -5.93 -0.14 -7.89
N GLY A 364 -4.60 -0.19 -7.79
CA GLY A 364 -3.89 -0.48 -6.56
C GLY A 364 -3.65 -1.96 -6.32
N GLN A 365 -3.67 -2.36 -5.07
CA GLN A 365 -3.23 -3.69 -4.66
C GLN A 365 -4.14 -4.82 -5.19
N ILE A 366 -5.39 -4.53 -5.48
CA ILE A 366 -6.30 -5.48 -6.16
C ILE A 366 -5.75 -5.95 -7.53
N ASN A 367 -4.90 -5.16 -8.18
CA ASN A 367 -4.21 -5.52 -9.43
C ASN A 367 -2.91 -6.32 -9.20
N GLY A 368 -2.70 -6.83 -7.98
CA GLY A 368 -1.52 -7.63 -7.65
C GLY A 368 -0.24 -6.82 -7.46
N THR A 369 -0.32 -5.52 -7.17
CA THR A 369 0.83 -4.69 -6.79
C THR A 369 1.03 -4.65 -5.28
N SER A 370 2.21 -4.25 -4.81
CA SER A 370 2.54 -4.12 -3.39
C SER A 370 3.27 -2.81 -3.13
N GLY A 371 2.56 -1.83 -2.58
CA GLY A 371 3.07 -0.53 -2.16
C GLY A 371 2.04 0.56 -2.30
N TYR A 372 2.16 1.59 -1.45
CA TYR A 372 1.24 2.72 -1.41
C TYR A 372 1.35 3.59 -2.66
N GLU A 373 2.59 3.77 -3.13
CA GLU A 373 2.92 4.60 -4.29
C GLU A 373 2.45 3.95 -5.59
N GLU A 374 2.63 2.62 -5.71
CA GLU A 374 2.08 1.85 -6.83
C GLU A 374 0.56 1.91 -6.85
N ALA A 375 -0.07 1.95 -5.66
CA ALA A 375 -1.51 2.06 -5.56
C ALA A 375 -1.99 3.47 -5.95
N GLY A 376 -1.36 4.53 -5.44
CA GLY A 376 -1.67 5.92 -5.79
C GLY A 376 -1.51 6.19 -7.29
N ALA A 377 -0.41 5.71 -7.89
CA ALA A 377 -0.12 5.82 -9.32
C ALA A 377 -1.22 5.19 -10.19
N GLN A 378 -1.67 3.99 -9.86
CA GLN A 378 -2.78 3.35 -10.56
C GLN A 378 -4.10 4.10 -10.31
N GLY A 379 -4.31 4.58 -9.07
CA GLY A 379 -5.52 5.31 -8.69
C GLY A 379 -5.73 6.55 -9.52
N ILE A 380 -4.71 7.41 -9.63
CA ILE A 380 -4.83 8.65 -10.40
C ILE A 380 -5.09 8.38 -11.89
N ILE A 381 -4.41 7.39 -12.49
CA ILE A 381 -4.64 7.00 -13.89
C ILE A 381 -6.04 6.42 -14.09
N ALA A 382 -6.51 5.55 -13.21
CA ALA A 382 -7.87 5.02 -13.27
C ALA A 382 -8.94 6.13 -13.14
N GLY A 383 -8.72 7.10 -12.25
CA GLY A 383 -9.60 8.25 -12.07
C GLY A 383 -9.65 9.16 -13.31
N ILE A 384 -8.49 9.49 -13.87
CA ILE A 384 -8.39 10.26 -15.12
C ILE A 384 -9.09 9.53 -16.26
N ASN A 385 -8.84 8.23 -16.43
CA ASN A 385 -9.43 7.45 -17.51
C ASN A 385 -10.94 7.22 -17.34
N ALA A 386 -11.41 7.07 -16.11
CA ALA A 386 -12.84 7.04 -15.82
C ALA A 386 -13.53 8.37 -16.18
N ASN A 387 -12.90 9.52 -15.92
CA ASN A 387 -13.39 10.82 -16.37
C ASN A 387 -13.41 10.95 -17.91
N LEU A 388 -12.35 10.52 -18.59
CA LEU A 388 -12.28 10.55 -20.06
C LEU A 388 -13.34 9.63 -20.68
N TYR A 389 -13.56 8.44 -20.10
CA TYR A 389 -14.65 7.54 -20.49
C TYR A 389 -16.03 8.22 -20.35
N LEU A 390 -16.30 8.90 -19.24
CA LEU A 390 -17.56 9.62 -19.00
C LEU A 390 -17.80 10.74 -20.01
N LYS A 391 -16.73 11.37 -20.50
CA LYS A 391 -16.76 12.43 -21.50
C LYS A 391 -16.75 11.92 -22.94
N GLY A 392 -16.64 10.60 -23.16
CA GLY A 392 -16.51 10.03 -24.50
C GLY A 392 -15.21 10.44 -25.21
N GLN A 393 -14.16 10.74 -24.45
CA GLN A 393 -12.84 11.15 -24.95
C GLN A 393 -11.87 9.97 -24.99
N GLU A 394 -10.81 10.10 -25.76
CA GLU A 394 -9.72 9.13 -25.80
C GLU A 394 -9.06 9.02 -24.42
N GLN A 395 -8.86 7.79 -23.95
CA GLN A 395 -8.27 7.50 -22.64
C GLN A 395 -6.74 7.67 -22.67
N LEU A 396 -6.18 8.14 -21.57
CA LEU A 396 -4.75 8.34 -21.37
C LEU A 396 -4.02 7.01 -21.22
N VAL A 397 -2.99 6.79 -22.04
CA VAL A 397 -2.04 5.69 -21.91
C VAL A 397 -0.63 6.27 -21.82
N LEU A 398 0.02 6.13 -20.67
CA LEU A 398 1.42 6.48 -20.48
C LEU A 398 2.30 5.34 -20.99
N LYS A 399 3.25 5.67 -21.86
CA LYS A 399 4.25 4.71 -22.36
C LYS A 399 5.36 4.49 -21.33
N ARG A 400 6.10 3.42 -21.48
CA ARG A 400 7.29 3.11 -20.64
C ARG A 400 8.37 4.20 -20.72
N SER A 401 8.43 4.92 -21.85
CA SER A 401 9.32 6.06 -22.07
C SER A 401 8.88 7.36 -21.41
N ASP A 402 7.60 7.47 -21.06
CA ASP A 402 7.00 8.72 -20.58
C ASP A 402 7.10 8.88 -19.07
N ALA A 403 6.93 7.76 -18.32
CA ALA A 403 6.87 7.78 -16.87
C ALA A 403 7.13 6.41 -16.24
N TYR A 404 7.53 6.39 -14.96
CA TYR A 404 7.55 5.18 -14.13
C TYR A 404 6.14 4.57 -13.98
N ILE A 405 5.09 5.42 -13.94
CA ILE A 405 3.69 4.97 -13.96
C ILE A 405 3.40 4.17 -15.23
N GLY A 406 3.92 4.61 -16.37
CA GLY A 406 3.80 3.86 -17.64
C GLY A 406 4.48 2.50 -17.58
N VAL A 407 5.69 2.42 -17.00
CA VAL A 407 6.41 1.15 -16.79
C VAL A 407 5.62 0.22 -15.86
N LEU A 408 5.10 0.75 -14.74
CA LEU A 408 4.30 -0.01 -13.77
C LEU A 408 3.06 -0.63 -14.44
N ILE A 409 2.27 0.18 -15.14
CA ILE A 409 1.02 -0.28 -15.75
C ILE A 409 1.31 -1.28 -16.88
N ASP A 410 2.26 -0.96 -17.76
CA ASP A 410 2.63 -1.88 -18.85
C ASP A 410 3.09 -3.24 -18.32
N ASP A 411 3.96 -3.27 -17.30
CA ASP A 411 4.41 -4.54 -16.70
C ASP A 411 3.25 -5.39 -16.19
N ILE A 412 2.29 -4.81 -15.44
CA ILE A 412 1.21 -5.60 -14.85
C ILE A 412 0.16 -6.07 -15.86
N VAL A 413 -0.19 -5.24 -16.86
CA VAL A 413 -1.25 -5.59 -17.83
C VAL A 413 -0.75 -6.46 -18.97
N THR A 414 0.56 -6.47 -19.29
CA THR A 414 1.14 -7.27 -20.37
C THR A 414 1.77 -8.57 -19.87
N LYS A 415 2.55 -8.50 -18.77
CA LYS A 415 3.29 -9.66 -18.21
C LYS A 415 2.51 -10.38 -17.11
N GLY A 416 1.52 -9.70 -16.53
CA GLY A 416 0.84 -10.18 -15.33
C GLY A 416 1.73 -10.15 -14.09
N THR A 417 1.20 -10.71 -13.00
CA THR A 417 1.88 -10.77 -11.71
C THR A 417 1.84 -12.20 -11.17
N ASN A 418 2.99 -12.87 -11.16
CA ASN A 418 3.14 -14.19 -10.52
C ASN A 418 3.43 -14.08 -9.01
N GLU A 419 3.72 -12.87 -8.54
CA GLU A 419 3.97 -12.47 -7.15
C GLU A 419 3.60 -11.00 -7.00
N PRO A 420 3.32 -10.50 -5.78
CA PRO A 420 3.00 -9.07 -5.59
C PRO A 420 4.06 -8.17 -6.21
N TYR A 421 3.66 -7.44 -7.26
CA TYR A 421 4.55 -6.58 -8.03
C TYR A 421 5.02 -5.39 -7.20
N ARG A 422 6.29 -5.05 -7.33
CA ARG A 422 6.90 -3.84 -6.78
C ARG A 422 7.70 -3.12 -7.84
N MET A 423 7.51 -1.79 -7.94
CA MET A 423 8.31 -0.95 -8.81
C MET A 423 9.76 -0.87 -8.32
N MET A 424 10.70 -1.00 -9.24
CA MET A 424 12.14 -0.94 -9.02
C MET A 424 12.79 -0.12 -10.14
N THR A 425 13.85 0.62 -9.84
CA THR A 425 14.59 1.40 -10.85
C THR A 425 15.15 0.54 -11.99
N SER A 426 15.45 -0.73 -11.69
CA SER A 426 15.91 -1.71 -12.70
C SER A 426 14.86 -2.10 -13.73
N ARG A 427 13.57 -1.85 -13.46
CA ARG A 427 12.48 -2.12 -14.39
C ARG A 427 12.28 -0.99 -15.42
N ALA A 428 12.72 0.24 -15.07
CA ALA A 428 12.59 1.40 -15.92
C ALA A 428 13.84 1.51 -16.81
N GLU A 429 13.76 1.02 -18.03
CA GLU A 429 14.83 1.08 -19.03
C GLU A 429 15.16 2.51 -19.44
N TYR A 430 14.19 3.41 -19.42
CA TYR A 430 14.36 4.84 -19.75
C TYR A 430 14.70 5.72 -18.54
N ARG A 431 15.07 5.14 -17.39
CA ARG A 431 15.29 5.92 -16.14
C ARG A 431 16.31 7.06 -16.28
N LEU A 432 17.31 6.94 -17.17
CA LEU A 432 18.29 8.00 -17.40
C LEU A 432 17.70 9.21 -18.14
N SER A 433 16.70 8.99 -18.98
CA SER A 433 15.98 10.07 -19.66
C SER A 433 14.88 10.66 -18.76
N LEU A 434 14.22 9.84 -17.95
CA LEU A 434 13.15 10.26 -17.07
C LEU A 434 13.57 11.19 -15.95
N ILE A 435 14.85 11.23 -15.58
CA ILE A 435 15.39 12.21 -14.60
C ILE A 435 15.35 13.65 -15.10
N HIS A 436 15.22 13.88 -16.40
CA HIS A 436 15.13 15.21 -17.00
C HIS A 436 13.69 15.71 -17.14
N ILE A 437 12.74 14.85 -16.91
CA ILE A 437 11.31 15.16 -16.98
C ILE A 437 10.81 15.66 -15.65
#